data_c0229c28ac3725dd2c78b6cfb06393ff
#
_entry.id   c0229c28ac3725dd2c78b6cfb06393ff
#
_cell.length_a   1.000
_cell.length_b   1.000
_cell.length_c   1.000
_cell.angle_alpha   90.00
_cell.angle_beta   90.00
_cell.angle_gamma   90.00
#
_symmetry.space_group_name_H-M   'P 1'
#
loop_
_entity.id
_entity.type
_entity.pdbx_description
1 polymer ?
#
loop_
_entity_poly.entity_id
_entity_poly.type
_entity_poly.pdbx_seq_one_letter_code
_entity_poly.pdbx_strand_id
1 'polypeptide(L)'
;RNELTMGRMNASYIAHIYAFSENGPRYDADLSPKLEKDFSNLMLVCDVCHRTFDDKELESEYPASRLQKMKKDHEDRIELLTAIQPDKKSHIILYGARIGEHTSPLHFKGAVLALLPDYYPVKSNAIELSLKNSSFNDADDTYWIVEAENLKNLFREHVAFTKANDSVQHYSVFALAPQPLLIMLGTLLNDIYPANIYQLHREPATWNWLEEIEQINYLVTEPAIKSKKVALKIALSASVSDERITSVLGDDTGIWIITIPSPHNDFLRSRTQLKELRRCFRQVFDNIKSKHGEDAELHIFPAMPVAAAVEFGRVWMPKADLAFTIYEQNRAKGGFFKTL
;
A
#
# COMPACT_ATOMS: atom_id res chain seq x y z
N ARG A 1 -2.50 -26.82 28.33
CA ARG A 1 -2.75 -28.22 28.70
C ARG A 1 -1.62 -29.05 28.12
N ASN A 2 -0.94 -29.84 28.95
CA ASN A 2 0.13 -30.72 28.47
C ASN A 2 -0.50 -31.92 27.76
N GLU A 3 -0.14 -32.17 26.52
CA GLU A 3 -0.75 -33.23 25.68
C GLU A 3 -0.42 -34.65 26.21
N LEU A 4 0.74 -34.84 26.84
CA LEU A 4 1.16 -36.11 27.39
C LEU A 4 0.46 -36.45 28.71
N THR A 5 0.32 -35.49 29.61
CA THR A 5 -0.21 -35.70 30.96
C THR A 5 -1.69 -35.35 31.10
N MET A 6 -2.25 -34.63 30.08
CA MET A 6 -3.60 -34.03 30.10
C MET A 6 -3.84 -33.09 31.31
N GLY A 7 -2.79 -32.82 32.07
CA GLY A 7 -2.82 -31.95 33.24
C GLY A 7 -2.85 -30.45 32.86
N ARG A 8 -3.41 -29.65 33.76
CA ARG A 8 -3.24 -28.17 33.71
C ARG A 8 -1.95 -27.84 34.52
N MET A 9 -0.97 -27.34 33.81
CA MET A 9 0.25 -26.82 34.45
C MET A 9 0.31 -25.31 34.18
N ASN A 10 0.51 -24.53 35.24
CA ASN A 10 0.83 -23.12 35.08
C ASN A 10 2.34 -23.03 34.84
N ALA A 11 2.71 -22.69 33.59
CA ALA A 11 4.09 -22.50 33.16
C ALA A 11 4.46 -21.02 33.06
N SER A 12 3.65 -20.13 33.64
CA SER A 12 3.83 -18.68 33.59
C SER A 12 4.29 -18.18 34.97
N TYR A 13 5.26 -17.28 34.94
CA TYR A 13 5.83 -16.63 36.14
C TYR A 13 5.73 -15.11 35.98
N ILE A 14 5.53 -14.44 37.11
CA ILE A 14 5.69 -12.99 37.20
C ILE A 14 7.14 -12.74 37.65
N ALA A 15 7.96 -12.30 36.70
CA ALA A 15 9.35 -11.93 36.94
C ALA A 15 9.47 -10.45 37.27
N HIS A 16 10.40 -10.11 38.17
CA HIS A 16 10.78 -8.73 38.45
C HIS A 16 11.96 -8.32 37.55
N ILE A 17 11.92 -7.15 36.98
CA ILE A 17 13.05 -6.58 36.22
C ILE A 17 14.15 -6.18 37.17
N TYR A 18 13.85 -5.38 38.19
CA TYR A 18 14.70 -5.15 39.36
C TYR A 18 14.26 -6.10 40.45
N ALA A 19 15.15 -6.98 40.89
CA ALA A 19 14.80 -8.03 41.85
C ALA A 19 14.22 -7.47 43.15
N PHE A 20 13.28 -8.21 43.72
CA PHE A 20 12.69 -7.92 45.03
C PHE A 20 13.68 -8.10 46.16
N SER A 21 14.53 -9.11 46.11
CA SER A 21 15.48 -9.44 47.17
C SER A 21 16.89 -8.89 46.92
N GLU A 22 17.59 -8.49 47.95
CA GLU A 22 18.97 -7.94 47.89
C GLU A 22 19.98 -8.86 47.18
N ASN A 23 19.74 -10.16 47.19
CA ASN A 23 20.60 -11.14 46.53
C ASN A 23 20.10 -11.55 45.13
N GLY A 24 19.02 -10.96 44.68
CA GLY A 24 18.45 -11.24 43.36
C GLY A 24 19.16 -10.52 42.23
N PRO A 25 19.00 -10.99 40.99
CA PRO A 25 19.62 -10.36 39.82
C PRO A 25 19.08 -8.93 39.62
N ARG A 26 19.96 -8.02 39.22
CA ARG A 26 19.62 -6.61 38.96
C ARG A 26 19.01 -5.88 40.16
N TYR A 27 19.34 -6.29 41.39
CA TYR A 27 18.90 -5.57 42.57
C TYR A 27 19.51 -4.17 42.62
N ASP A 28 18.68 -3.18 42.92
CA ASP A 28 19.07 -1.79 43.13
C ASP A 28 18.45 -1.30 44.44
N ALA A 29 19.30 -0.84 45.38
CA ALA A 29 18.88 -0.47 46.71
C ALA A 29 17.86 0.67 46.79
N ASP A 30 17.87 1.57 45.79
CA ASP A 30 16.95 2.70 45.71
C ASP A 30 15.67 2.40 44.91
N LEU A 31 15.77 1.61 43.83
CA LEU A 31 14.69 1.33 42.91
C LEU A 31 13.88 0.08 43.29
N SER A 32 14.57 -1.01 43.71
CA SER A 32 13.89 -2.27 43.99
C SER A 32 12.77 -2.16 45.04
N PRO A 33 12.96 -1.48 46.17
CA PRO A 33 11.88 -1.30 47.15
C PRO A 33 10.72 -0.45 46.66
N LYS A 34 10.99 0.53 45.78
CA LYS A 34 9.97 1.42 45.22
C LYS A 34 9.14 0.75 44.13
N LEU A 35 9.76 -0.17 43.37
CA LEU A 35 9.17 -0.82 42.21
C LEU A 35 8.66 -2.23 42.49
N GLU A 36 8.71 -2.71 43.74
CA GLU A 36 8.30 -4.06 44.13
C GLU A 36 6.95 -4.50 43.53
N LYS A 37 5.97 -3.59 43.61
CA LYS A 37 4.58 -3.83 43.11
C LYS A 37 4.21 -2.99 41.89
N ASP A 38 5.19 -2.29 41.35
CA ASP A 38 4.95 -1.46 40.19
C ASP A 38 4.86 -2.32 38.92
N PHE A 39 3.79 -2.14 38.17
CA PHE A 39 3.56 -2.89 36.93
C PHE A 39 4.69 -2.70 35.93
N SER A 40 5.35 -1.55 35.90
CA SER A 40 6.50 -1.30 35.04
C SER A 40 7.68 -2.22 35.29
N ASN A 41 7.78 -2.77 36.51
CA ASN A 41 8.84 -3.69 36.97
C ASN A 41 8.46 -5.18 36.81
N LEU A 42 7.23 -5.48 36.42
CA LEU A 42 6.71 -6.85 36.36
C LEU A 42 6.59 -7.34 34.94
N MET A 43 7.04 -8.55 34.67
CA MET A 43 6.91 -9.24 33.37
C MET A 43 6.24 -10.60 33.53
N LEU A 44 5.26 -10.91 32.68
CA LEU A 44 4.73 -12.27 32.58
C LEU A 44 5.60 -13.06 31.60
N VAL A 45 6.27 -14.10 32.06
CA VAL A 45 7.22 -14.91 31.28
C VAL A 45 6.99 -16.40 31.47
N CYS A 46 7.46 -17.22 30.53
CA CYS A 46 7.46 -18.69 30.73
C CYS A 46 8.61 -19.11 31.62
N ASP A 47 8.55 -20.35 32.12
CA ASP A 47 9.55 -20.92 33.02
C ASP A 47 10.99 -20.82 32.47
N VAL A 48 11.17 -21.11 31.18
CA VAL A 48 12.49 -21.03 30.53
C VAL A 48 13.03 -19.61 30.58
N CYS A 49 12.22 -18.63 30.15
CA CYS A 49 12.63 -17.22 30.16
C CYS A 49 12.90 -16.73 31.59
N HIS A 50 12.05 -17.11 32.56
CA HIS A 50 12.27 -16.74 33.98
C HIS A 50 13.64 -17.20 34.47
N ARG A 51 13.97 -18.48 34.26
CA ARG A 51 15.28 -19.03 34.68
C ARG A 51 16.44 -18.39 33.94
N THR A 52 16.28 -18.09 32.64
CA THR A 52 17.31 -17.43 31.83
C THR A 52 17.59 -16.01 32.34
N PHE A 53 16.55 -15.26 32.72
CA PHE A 53 16.71 -13.88 33.20
C PHE A 53 17.28 -13.81 34.64
N ASP A 54 17.03 -14.86 35.43
CA ASP A 54 17.47 -14.93 36.83
C ASP A 54 18.81 -15.66 36.99
N ASP A 55 19.40 -16.15 35.92
CA ASP A 55 20.71 -16.74 35.91
C ASP A 55 21.78 -15.66 36.11
N LYS A 56 22.55 -15.79 37.18
CA LYS A 56 23.61 -14.83 37.52
C LYS A 56 24.75 -14.77 36.47
N GLU A 57 25.00 -15.88 35.78
CA GLU A 57 26.01 -15.91 34.72
C GLU A 57 25.57 -15.11 33.48
N LEU A 58 24.25 -14.98 33.30
CA LEU A 58 23.66 -14.27 32.16
C LEU A 58 23.17 -12.85 32.53
N GLU A 59 23.36 -12.38 33.77
CA GLU A 59 22.87 -11.09 34.23
C GLU A 59 23.41 -9.92 33.35
N SER A 60 24.65 -10.00 32.92
CA SER A 60 25.26 -9.00 32.05
C SER A 60 24.62 -8.96 30.64
N GLU A 61 24.05 -10.08 30.18
CA GLU A 61 23.34 -10.15 28.91
C GLU A 61 21.91 -9.62 29.02
N TYR A 62 21.29 -9.69 30.21
CA TYR A 62 19.93 -9.25 30.48
C TYR A 62 19.87 -8.11 31.52
N PRO A 63 20.51 -6.96 31.24
CA PRO A 63 20.40 -5.81 32.13
C PRO A 63 18.96 -5.29 32.18
N ALA A 64 18.61 -4.55 33.24
CA ALA A 64 17.26 -4.02 33.45
C ALA A 64 16.73 -3.25 32.24
N SER A 65 17.57 -2.44 31.57
CA SER A 65 17.22 -1.68 30.37
C SER A 65 16.80 -2.57 29.21
N ARG A 66 17.44 -3.72 29.01
CA ARG A 66 17.07 -4.70 27.98
C ARG A 66 15.72 -5.34 28.29
N LEU A 67 15.50 -5.75 29.56
CA LEU A 67 14.22 -6.34 29.95
C LEU A 67 13.06 -5.35 29.86
N GLN A 68 13.28 -4.09 30.26
CA GLN A 68 12.30 -3.01 30.10
C GLN A 68 11.93 -2.80 28.62
N LYS A 69 12.94 -2.81 27.75
CA LYS A 69 12.70 -2.72 26.31
C LYS A 69 11.90 -3.92 25.78
N MET A 70 12.27 -5.14 26.16
CA MET A 70 11.57 -6.36 25.75
C MET A 70 10.10 -6.34 26.22
N LYS A 71 9.84 -5.91 27.47
CA LYS A 71 8.49 -5.73 28.00
C LYS A 71 7.72 -4.73 27.18
N LYS A 72 8.28 -3.54 26.98
CA LYS A 72 7.64 -2.47 26.20
C LYS A 72 7.32 -2.90 24.77
N ASP A 73 8.30 -3.48 24.07
CA ASP A 73 8.12 -3.95 22.67
C ASP A 73 6.99 -5.00 22.58
N HIS A 74 6.86 -5.87 23.61
CA HIS A 74 5.80 -6.87 23.68
C HIS A 74 4.43 -6.23 23.95
N GLU A 75 4.35 -5.34 24.95
CA GLU A 75 3.10 -4.65 25.32
C GLU A 75 2.59 -3.76 24.20
N ASP A 76 3.45 -2.96 23.58
CA ASP A 76 3.12 -2.13 22.41
C ASP A 76 2.56 -2.99 21.27
N ARG A 77 3.16 -4.17 21.05
CA ARG A 77 2.68 -5.13 20.05
C ARG A 77 1.31 -5.69 20.40
N ILE A 78 1.08 -6.10 21.65
CA ILE A 78 -0.20 -6.65 22.09
C ILE A 78 -1.29 -5.57 22.03
N GLU A 79 -1.00 -4.37 22.51
CA GLU A 79 -1.91 -3.24 22.43
C GLU A 79 -2.33 -2.96 20.98
N LEU A 80 -1.35 -2.87 20.06
CA LEU A 80 -1.60 -2.68 18.65
C LEU A 80 -2.53 -3.77 18.07
N LEU A 81 -2.26 -5.05 18.38
CA LEU A 81 -3.02 -6.17 17.83
C LEU A 81 -4.42 -6.29 18.44
N THR A 82 -4.59 -5.97 19.73
CA THR A 82 -5.87 -6.09 20.44
C THR A 82 -6.76 -4.86 20.27
N ALA A 83 -6.20 -3.73 19.89
CA ALA A 83 -6.98 -2.53 19.56
C ALA A 83 -7.77 -2.67 18.24
N ILE A 84 -7.39 -3.63 17.37
CA ILE A 84 -8.06 -3.83 16.08
C ILE A 84 -9.39 -4.54 16.30
N GLN A 85 -10.47 -3.93 15.83
CA GLN A 85 -11.81 -4.52 15.91
C GLN A 85 -11.86 -5.88 15.17
N PRO A 86 -12.62 -6.89 15.69
CA PRO A 86 -12.68 -8.23 15.08
C PRO A 86 -13.20 -8.24 13.63
N ASP A 87 -13.95 -7.23 13.22
CA ASP A 87 -14.50 -7.06 11.88
C ASP A 87 -13.51 -6.41 10.90
N LYS A 88 -12.37 -5.92 11.38
CA LYS A 88 -11.32 -5.27 10.58
C LYS A 88 -10.40 -6.25 9.85
N LYS A 89 -10.99 -7.25 9.21
CA LYS A 89 -10.29 -8.20 8.35
C LYS A 89 -10.16 -7.66 6.93
N SER A 90 -9.01 -7.93 6.30
CA SER A 90 -8.75 -7.53 4.93
C SER A 90 -8.01 -8.61 4.15
N HIS A 91 -8.42 -8.83 2.90
CA HIS A 91 -7.65 -9.62 1.95
C HIS A 91 -6.50 -8.77 1.41
N ILE A 92 -5.28 -9.27 1.47
CA ILE A 92 -4.12 -8.60 0.88
C ILE A 92 -4.02 -8.99 -0.59
N ILE A 93 -3.99 -7.99 -1.47
CA ILE A 93 -3.69 -8.15 -2.89
C ILE A 93 -2.28 -7.63 -3.14
N LEU A 94 -1.43 -8.47 -3.74
CA LEU A 94 -0.12 -8.09 -4.26
C LEU A 94 -0.15 -8.16 -5.78
N TYR A 95 0.16 -7.04 -6.43
CA TYR A 95 0.29 -6.97 -7.87
C TYR A 95 1.60 -6.33 -8.27
N GLY A 96 2.48 -7.09 -8.91
CA GLY A 96 3.74 -6.62 -9.46
C GLY A 96 3.91 -7.03 -10.91
N ALA A 97 4.36 -6.11 -11.74
CA ALA A 97 4.82 -6.39 -13.10
C ALA A 97 6.20 -5.75 -13.30
N ARG A 98 6.96 -6.23 -14.30
CA ARG A 98 8.31 -5.70 -14.56
C ARG A 98 8.22 -4.25 -15.04
N ILE A 99 9.13 -3.44 -14.51
CA ILE A 99 9.34 -2.05 -14.92
C ILE A 99 10.77 -1.99 -15.46
N GLY A 100 10.92 -1.98 -16.77
CA GLY A 100 12.24 -2.16 -17.40
C GLY A 100 12.89 -3.49 -16.98
N GLU A 101 14.10 -3.42 -16.44
CA GLU A 101 14.85 -4.60 -15.95
C GLU A 101 14.59 -4.94 -14.47
N HIS A 102 13.77 -4.14 -13.76
CA HIS A 102 13.55 -4.29 -12.33
C HIS A 102 12.34 -5.17 -12.01
N THR A 103 12.49 -6.04 -11.03
CA THR A 103 11.39 -6.80 -10.43
C THR A 103 10.80 -6.03 -9.25
N SER A 104 9.50 -6.20 -9.04
CA SER A 104 8.77 -5.50 -7.97
C SER A 104 9.05 -6.12 -6.60
N PRO A 105 9.58 -5.38 -5.61
CA PRO A 105 9.88 -5.88 -4.27
C PRO A 105 8.62 -5.97 -3.39
N LEU A 106 7.68 -6.82 -3.77
CA LEU A 106 6.43 -7.03 -3.05
C LEU A 106 6.55 -8.25 -2.12
N HIS A 107 6.33 -8.03 -0.82
CA HIS A 107 6.42 -9.08 0.20
C HIS A 107 5.22 -9.05 1.14
N PHE A 108 4.61 -10.20 1.38
CA PHE A 108 3.47 -10.34 2.29
C PHE A 108 3.72 -9.75 3.68
N LYS A 109 4.91 -9.99 4.26
CA LYS A 109 5.27 -9.47 5.59
C LYS A 109 5.24 -7.92 5.64
N GLY A 110 5.77 -7.26 4.62
CA GLY A 110 5.73 -5.79 4.53
C GLY A 110 4.31 -5.25 4.40
N ALA A 111 3.47 -5.93 3.61
CA ALA A 111 2.07 -5.58 3.46
C ALA A 111 1.30 -5.75 4.79
N VAL A 112 1.51 -6.84 5.53
CA VAL A 112 0.88 -7.05 6.85
C VAL A 112 1.22 -5.94 7.82
N LEU A 113 2.48 -5.51 7.89
CA LEU A 113 2.90 -4.42 8.78
C LEU A 113 2.22 -3.09 8.43
N ALA A 114 1.99 -2.84 7.14
CA ALA A 114 1.32 -1.62 6.69
C ALA A 114 -0.21 -1.63 6.89
N LEU A 115 -0.83 -2.81 7.07
CA LEU A 115 -2.25 -2.89 7.43
C LEU A 115 -2.52 -2.39 8.84
N LEU A 116 -1.60 -2.68 9.76
CA LEU A 116 -1.75 -2.37 11.18
C LEU A 116 -1.66 -0.86 11.42
N PRO A 117 -2.45 -0.28 12.32
CA PRO A 117 -3.46 -0.90 13.19
C PRO A 117 -4.87 -0.99 12.59
N ASP A 118 -5.11 -0.54 11.36
CA ASP A 118 -6.47 -0.37 10.82
C ASP A 118 -7.13 -1.71 10.47
N TYR A 119 -6.35 -2.65 9.96
CA TYR A 119 -6.80 -3.96 9.50
C TYR A 119 -5.79 -5.06 9.87
N TYR A 120 -6.23 -6.30 9.81
CA TYR A 120 -5.38 -7.49 9.87
C TYR A 120 -5.74 -8.48 8.76
N PRO A 121 -4.78 -9.30 8.31
CA PRO A 121 -5.00 -10.18 7.17
C PRO A 121 -5.98 -11.31 7.49
N VAL A 122 -6.86 -11.63 6.53
CA VAL A 122 -7.80 -12.76 6.62
C VAL A 122 -7.06 -14.10 6.57
N LYS A 123 -6.00 -14.17 5.77
CA LYS A 123 -5.20 -15.36 5.50
C LYS A 123 -3.73 -15.11 5.73
N SER A 124 -2.96 -16.18 5.91
CA SER A 124 -1.49 -16.13 6.05
C SER A 124 -0.74 -15.92 4.74
N ASN A 125 -1.45 -15.71 3.64
CA ASN A 125 -0.90 -15.44 2.31
C ASN A 125 -1.73 -14.38 1.58
N ALA A 126 -1.11 -13.71 0.61
CA ALA A 126 -1.78 -12.74 -0.24
C ALA A 126 -2.47 -13.40 -1.45
N ILE A 127 -3.40 -12.66 -2.04
CA ILE A 127 -3.87 -12.88 -3.41
C ILE A 127 -2.82 -12.26 -4.33
N GLU A 128 -2.10 -13.09 -5.07
CA GLU A 128 -1.06 -12.64 -6.00
C GLU A 128 -1.62 -12.55 -7.42
N LEU A 129 -1.50 -11.37 -8.02
CA LEU A 129 -1.97 -11.11 -9.39
C LEU A 129 -0.80 -10.97 -10.40
N SER A 130 0.42 -11.18 -9.93
CA SER A 130 1.63 -11.03 -10.75
C SER A 130 1.87 -12.24 -11.65
N LEU A 131 2.29 -11.99 -12.89
CA LEU A 131 2.82 -13.04 -13.76
C LEU A 131 4.23 -13.42 -13.31
N LYS A 132 4.39 -14.65 -12.84
CA LYS A 132 5.69 -15.17 -12.40
C LYS A 132 6.51 -15.67 -13.61
N ASN A 133 7.80 -15.37 -13.60
CA ASN A 133 8.76 -15.83 -14.61
C ASN A 133 8.48 -15.34 -16.04
N SER A 134 7.87 -14.18 -16.23
CA SER A 134 7.73 -13.54 -17.53
C SER A 134 9.11 -13.14 -18.07
N SER A 135 9.39 -13.48 -19.32
CA SER A 135 10.60 -13.04 -20.05
C SER A 135 10.38 -11.73 -20.81
N PHE A 136 9.15 -11.29 -20.93
CA PHE A 136 8.80 -10.05 -21.63
C PHE A 136 9.14 -8.81 -20.76
N ASN A 137 9.46 -7.71 -21.42
CA ASN A 137 9.70 -6.42 -20.79
C ASN A 137 8.77 -5.35 -21.40
N ASP A 138 8.64 -4.20 -20.74
CA ASP A 138 7.71 -3.13 -21.12
C ASP A 138 8.03 -2.43 -22.45
N ALA A 139 9.17 -2.73 -23.08
CA ALA A 139 9.49 -2.29 -24.44
C ALA A 139 8.84 -3.17 -25.50
N ASP A 140 8.42 -4.39 -25.17
CA ASP A 140 7.81 -5.35 -26.09
C ASP A 140 6.28 -5.13 -26.17
N ASP A 141 5.73 -5.08 -27.37
CA ASP A 141 4.26 -4.95 -27.53
C ASP A 141 3.52 -6.15 -26.94
N THR A 142 4.09 -7.35 -27.04
CA THR A 142 3.54 -8.58 -26.47
C THR A 142 3.41 -8.52 -24.95
N TYR A 143 4.33 -7.80 -24.26
CA TYR A 143 4.26 -7.60 -22.81
C TYR A 143 2.90 -7.07 -22.35
N TRP A 144 2.41 -6.02 -22.99
CA TRP A 144 1.16 -5.34 -22.62
C TRP A 144 -0.05 -6.26 -22.79
N ILE A 145 -0.08 -7.03 -23.86
CA ILE A 145 -1.17 -8.00 -24.13
C ILE A 145 -1.16 -9.11 -23.08
N VAL A 146 0.01 -9.71 -22.84
CA VAL A 146 0.15 -10.84 -21.91
C VAL A 146 -0.12 -10.42 -20.47
N GLU A 147 0.45 -9.30 -20.01
CA GLU A 147 0.24 -8.80 -18.64
C GLU A 147 -1.22 -8.39 -18.40
N ALA A 148 -1.84 -7.72 -19.38
CA ALA A 148 -3.24 -7.33 -19.28
C ALA A 148 -4.19 -8.54 -19.19
N GLU A 149 -4.01 -9.54 -20.04
CA GLU A 149 -4.84 -10.76 -20.00
C GLU A 149 -4.60 -11.58 -18.74
N ASN A 150 -3.33 -11.70 -18.31
CA ASN A 150 -3.00 -12.37 -17.05
C ASN A 150 -3.66 -11.67 -15.86
N LEU A 151 -3.56 -10.33 -15.78
CA LEU A 151 -4.18 -9.55 -14.71
C LEU A 151 -5.70 -9.77 -14.66
N LYS A 152 -6.39 -9.72 -15.82
CA LYS A 152 -7.85 -9.99 -15.90
C LYS A 152 -8.21 -11.39 -15.41
N ASN A 153 -7.45 -12.39 -15.84
CA ASN A 153 -7.72 -13.79 -15.51
C ASN A 153 -7.50 -14.05 -14.02
N LEU A 154 -6.34 -13.66 -13.46
CA LEU A 154 -6.06 -13.82 -12.04
C LEU A 154 -7.02 -13.00 -11.16
N PHE A 155 -7.40 -11.80 -11.59
CA PHE A 155 -8.42 -11.02 -10.88
C PHE A 155 -9.75 -11.76 -10.80
N ARG A 156 -10.22 -12.34 -11.91
CA ARG A 156 -11.46 -13.12 -11.97
C ARG A 156 -11.37 -14.37 -11.09
N GLU A 157 -10.28 -15.11 -11.20
CA GLU A 157 -10.09 -16.37 -10.48
C GLU A 157 -9.93 -16.18 -8.97
N HIS A 158 -9.28 -15.12 -8.53
CA HIS A 158 -8.96 -14.95 -7.13
C HIS A 158 -9.76 -13.85 -6.44
N VAL A 159 -9.84 -12.65 -7.01
CA VAL A 159 -10.50 -11.52 -6.35
C VAL A 159 -12.02 -11.60 -6.49
N ALA A 160 -12.52 -11.79 -7.71
CA ALA A 160 -13.95 -11.87 -7.94
C ALA A 160 -14.54 -13.15 -7.32
N PHE A 161 -13.82 -14.28 -7.37
CA PHE A 161 -14.22 -15.51 -6.69
C PHE A 161 -14.25 -15.33 -5.17
N THR A 162 -13.24 -14.70 -4.56
CA THR A 162 -13.22 -14.39 -3.12
C THR A 162 -14.40 -13.52 -2.74
N LYS A 163 -14.68 -12.45 -3.51
CA LYS A 163 -15.83 -11.60 -3.27
C LYS A 163 -17.17 -12.36 -3.26
N ALA A 164 -17.31 -13.33 -4.13
CA ALA A 164 -18.54 -14.12 -4.23
C ALA A 164 -18.71 -15.15 -3.10
N ASN A 165 -17.62 -15.62 -2.50
CA ASN A 165 -17.64 -16.78 -1.61
C ASN A 165 -17.13 -16.53 -0.18
N ASP A 166 -16.52 -15.37 0.10
CA ASP A 166 -16.01 -15.02 1.43
C ASP A 166 -16.90 -13.97 2.11
N SER A 167 -17.01 -14.07 3.43
CA SER A 167 -17.75 -13.10 4.26
C SER A 167 -17.00 -11.76 4.40
N VAL A 168 -15.65 -11.78 4.30
CA VAL A 168 -14.83 -10.57 4.34
C VAL A 168 -14.77 -9.95 2.96
N GLN A 169 -15.23 -8.71 2.86
CA GLN A 169 -15.37 -7.98 1.60
C GLN A 169 -14.34 -6.87 1.39
N HIS A 170 -13.43 -6.66 2.34
CA HIS A 170 -12.42 -5.61 2.27
C HIS A 170 -11.09 -6.11 1.69
N TYR A 171 -10.44 -5.26 0.88
CA TYR A 171 -9.16 -5.53 0.23
C TYR A 171 -8.12 -4.46 0.57
N SER A 172 -6.89 -4.88 0.81
CA SER A 172 -5.71 -4.01 0.96
C SER A 172 -4.77 -4.27 -0.20
N VAL A 173 -4.57 -3.27 -1.04
CA VAL A 173 -3.92 -3.41 -2.34
C VAL A 173 -2.53 -2.78 -2.32
N PHE A 174 -1.53 -3.58 -2.62
CA PHE A 174 -0.13 -3.21 -2.77
C PHE A 174 0.29 -3.51 -4.19
N ALA A 175 0.54 -2.48 -4.98
CA ALA A 175 0.82 -2.63 -6.40
C ALA A 175 2.08 -1.87 -6.81
N LEU A 176 2.91 -2.50 -7.65
CA LEU A 176 4.10 -1.89 -8.24
C LEU A 176 4.29 -2.43 -9.66
N ALA A 177 3.81 -1.68 -10.65
CA ALA A 177 3.79 -2.05 -12.06
C ALA A 177 3.85 -0.77 -12.93
N PRO A 178 4.05 -0.89 -14.24
CA PRO A 178 3.85 0.22 -15.18
C PRO A 178 2.45 0.85 -15.04
N GLN A 179 2.35 2.15 -15.24
CA GLN A 179 1.13 2.90 -14.94
C GLN A 179 -0.12 2.43 -15.69
N PRO A 180 -0.07 2.04 -16.97
CA PRO A 180 -1.23 1.49 -17.66
C PRO A 180 -1.82 0.26 -16.97
N LEU A 181 -0.97 -0.63 -16.47
CA LEU A 181 -1.41 -1.84 -15.75
C LEU A 181 -1.96 -1.53 -14.36
N LEU A 182 -1.43 -0.50 -13.68
CA LEU A 182 -1.99 -0.02 -12.41
C LEU A 182 -3.37 0.60 -12.59
N ILE A 183 -3.54 1.41 -13.63
CA ILE A 183 -4.84 1.99 -14.00
C ILE A 183 -5.82 0.86 -14.32
N MET A 184 -5.40 -0.14 -15.08
CA MET A 184 -6.22 -1.30 -15.40
C MET A 184 -6.63 -2.10 -14.15
N LEU A 185 -5.71 -2.34 -13.21
CA LEU A 185 -6.05 -2.94 -11.90
C LEU A 185 -7.14 -2.12 -11.20
N GLY A 186 -7.03 -0.79 -11.24
CA GLY A 186 -8.04 0.12 -10.70
C GLY A 186 -9.40 -0.07 -11.37
N THR A 187 -9.46 -0.17 -12.70
CA THR A 187 -10.74 -0.40 -13.42
C THR A 187 -11.39 -1.74 -13.09
N LEU A 188 -10.59 -2.78 -12.83
CA LEU A 188 -11.08 -4.09 -12.39
C LEU A 188 -11.64 -4.05 -10.96
N LEU A 189 -10.95 -3.34 -10.05
CA LEU A 189 -11.41 -3.15 -8.66
C LEU A 189 -12.67 -2.27 -8.62
N ASN A 190 -12.71 -1.19 -9.39
CA ASN A 190 -13.76 -0.16 -9.41
C ASN A 190 -14.28 0.23 -8.00
N ASP A 191 -15.52 0.67 -7.88
CA ASP A 191 -16.18 1.03 -6.61
C ASP A 191 -16.89 -0.16 -5.93
N ILE A 192 -17.05 -1.27 -6.64
CA ILE A 192 -17.72 -2.48 -6.15
C ILE A 192 -16.90 -3.20 -5.08
N TYR A 193 -15.57 -3.04 -5.12
CA TYR A 193 -14.64 -3.68 -4.17
C TYR A 193 -14.18 -2.66 -3.13
N PRO A 194 -14.67 -2.75 -1.86
CA PRO A 194 -14.15 -1.93 -0.78
C PRO A 194 -12.66 -2.19 -0.60
N ALA A 195 -11.83 -1.20 -0.90
CA ALA A 195 -10.39 -1.39 -0.88
C ALA A 195 -9.64 -0.16 -0.41
N ASN A 196 -8.57 -0.39 0.35
CA ASN A 196 -7.53 0.58 0.65
C ASN A 196 -6.35 0.34 -0.28
N ILE A 197 -5.92 1.40 -0.96
CA ILE A 197 -4.75 1.35 -1.84
C ILE A 197 -3.57 1.91 -1.06
N TYR A 198 -2.44 1.22 -1.10
CA TYR A 198 -1.22 1.59 -0.39
C TYR A 198 -0.17 2.17 -1.35
N GLN A 199 0.58 3.16 -0.86
CA GLN A 199 1.67 3.80 -1.59
C GLN A 199 3.01 3.28 -1.08
N LEU A 200 3.90 2.88 -2.01
CA LEU A 200 5.29 2.64 -1.65
C LEU A 200 6.02 3.98 -1.60
N HIS A 201 6.44 4.37 -0.40
CA HIS A 201 7.28 5.54 -0.17
C HIS A 201 8.76 5.19 -0.38
N ARG A 202 9.56 6.20 -0.75
CA ARG A 202 11.00 6.04 -0.94
C ARG A 202 11.79 6.39 0.32
N GLU A 203 11.37 7.45 1.00
CA GLU A 203 12.02 7.96 2.22
C GLU A 203 10.97 8.32 3.27
N PRO A 204 10.88 7.49 4.33
CA PRO A 204 11.48 6.16 4.50
C PRO A 204 10.89 5.12 3.54
N ALA A 205 11.67 4.08 3.20
CA ALA A 205 11.18 2.97 2.36
C ALA A 205 10.13 2.15 3.12
N THR A 206 8.85 2.45 2.90
CA THR A 206 7.72 1.84 3.63
C THR A 206 6.44 1.87 2.80
N TRP A 207 5.53 0.95 3.12
CA TRP A 207 4.14 0.98 2.67
C TRP A 207 3.19 1.66 3.67
N ASN A 208 3.67 2.02 4.87
CA ASN A 208 2.86 2.74 5.84
C ASN A 208 2.58 4.15 5.33
N TRP A 209 1.32 4.57 5.42
CA TRP A 209 1.00 5.97 5.20
C TRP A 209 1.68 6.83 6.26
N LEU A 210 2.21 7.96 5.83
CA LEU A 210 2.86 8.91 6.71
C LEU A 210 1.81 9.87 7.30
N GLU A 211 2.04 10.36 8.51
CA GLU A 211 1.08 11.24 9.22
C GLU A 211 1.16 12.71 8.79
N GLU A 212 1.91 13.01 7.76
CA GLU A 212 2.06 14.40 7.30
C GLU A 212 0.75 14.96 6.75
N ILE A 213 0.41 16.16 7.22
CA ILE A 213 -0.86 16.84 6.98
C ILE A 213 -0.70 18.00 5.98
N GLU A 214 0.36 18.02 5.21
CA GLU A 214 0.51 19.07 4.21
C GLU A 214 -0.57 18.91 3.13
N GLN A 215 -1.43 19.93 3.01
CA GLN A 215 -2.44 19.96 1.96
C GLN A 215 -1.76 20.19 0.61
N ILE A 216 -2.12 19.35 -0.35
CA ILE A 216 -1.64 19.50 -1.72
C ILE A 216 -2.68 20.23 -2.54
N ASN A 217 -2.25 21.28 -3.22
CA ASN A 217 -3.08 21.97 -4.17
C ASN A 217 -3.00 21.29 -5.54
N TYR A 218 -4.02 20.49 -5.88
CA TYR A 218 -4.14 19.88 -7.20
C TYR A 218 -4.66 20.92 -8.19
N LEU A 219 -3.82 21.25 -9.17
CA LEU A 219 -4.12 22.23 -10.21
C LEU A 219 -4.69 21.53 -11.43
N VAL A 220 -5.86 21.97 -11.88
CA VAL A 220 -6.50 21.48 -13.10
C VAL A 220 -6.55 22.60 -14.12
N THR A 221 -6.02 22.33 -15.31
CA THR A 221 -6.09 23.26 -16.45
C THR A 221 -6.92 22.64 -17.55
N GLU A 222 -7.87 23.40 -18.07
CA GLU A 222 -8.74 23.02 -19.18
C GLU A 222 -8.23 23.59 -20.50
N PRO A 223 -8.38 22.86 -21.64
CA PRO A 223 -8.11 23.43 -22.94
C PRO A 223 -9.09 24.55 -23.27
N ALA A 224 -8.63 25.57 -23.99
CA ALA A 224 -9.48 26.71 -24.38
C ALA A 224 -10.62 26.30 -25.34
N ILE A 225 -10.38 25.31 -26.20
CA ILE A 225 -11.29 24.89 -27.26
C ILE A 225 -11.87 23.48 -27.00
N LYS A 226 -13.05 23.22 -27.53
CA LYS A 226 -13.62 21.89 -27.63
C LYS A 226 -12.91 21.11 -28.74
N SER A 227 -12.46 19.89 -28.42
CA SER A 227 -11.79 19.00 -29.39
C SER A 227 -12.42 17.64 -29.36
N LYS A 228 -12.35 16.90 -30.47
CA LYS A 228 -12.78 15.51 -30.53
C LYS A 228 -11.74 14.60 -29.87
N LYS A 229 -10.45 14.87 -30.11
CA LYS A 229 -9.34 14.20 -29.42
C LYS A 229 -9.00 14.98 -28.17
N VAL A 230 -9.04 14.29 -27.04
CA VAL A 230 -8.81 14.87 -25.71
C VAL A 230 -7.70 14.11 -25.02
N ALA A 231 -6.61 14.79 -24.70
CA ALA A 231 -5.55 14.26 -23.87
C ALA A 231 -5.75 14.67 -22.41
N LEU A 232 -5.70 13.73 -21.50
CA LEU A 232 -5.58 14.01 -20.07
C LEU A 232 -4.14 13.73 -19.63
N LYS A 233 -3.40 14.83 -19.48
CA LYS A 233 -2.04 14.85 -18.96
C LYS A 233 -2.07 14.87 -17.43
N ILE A 234 -1.57 13.81 -16.79
CA ILE A 234 -1.46 13.73 -15.33
C ILE A 234 0.02 13.86 -14.97
N ALA A 235 0.45 15.06 -14.59
CA ALA A 235 1.84 15.42 -14.36
C ALA A 235 2.10 15.66 -12.85
N LEU A 236 1.97 14.62 -12.04
CA LEU A 236 2.10 14.69 -10.58
C LEU A 236 3.49 14.26 -10.09
N SER A 237 4.06 13.22 -10.70
CA SER A 237 5.39 12.70 -10.31
C SER A 237 6.53 13.31 -11.13
N ALA A 238 6.23 13.86 -12.30
CA ALA A 238 7.18 14.50 -13.19
C ALA A 238 6.46 15.46 -14.12
N SER A 239 7.19 16.44 -14.68
CA SER A 239 6.69 17.29 -15.74
C SER A 239 6.61 16.53 -17.06
N VAL A 240 5.55 16.76 -17.81
CA VAL A 240 5.33 16.23 -19.16
C VAL A 240 5.07 17.42 -20.08
N SER A 241 5.86 17.58 -21.16
CA SER A 241 5.64 18.66 -22.11
C SER A 241 4.51 18.35 -23.08
N ASP A 242 3.80 19.36 -23.54
CA ASP A 242 2.64 19.21 -24.45
C ASP A 242 3.07 18.71 -25.82
N GLU A 243 4.27 19.09 -26.29
CA GLU A 243 4.83 18.67 -27.57
C GLU A 243 4.97 17.14 -27.66
N ARG A 244 5.21 16.46 -26.51
CA ARG A 244 5.30 15.00 -26.48
C ARG A 244 3.94 14.33 -26.63
N ILE A 245 2.85 15.04 -26.35
CA ILE A 245 1.48 14.58 -26.52
C ILE A 245 1.03 14.88 -27.95
N THR A 246 1.23 16.11 -28.42
CA THR A 246 0.83 16.52 -29.77
C THR A 246 1.61 15.80 -30.87
N SER A 247 2.87 15.37 -30.60
CA SER A 247 3.63 14.52 -31.52
C SER A 247 2.96 13.15 -31.79
N VAL A 248 2.11 12.68 -30.86
CA VAL A 248 1.40 11.39 -30.97
C VAL A 248 -0.04 11.56 -31.44
N LEU A 249 -0.73 12.59 -30.96
CA LEU A 249 -2.17 12.79 -31.21
C LEU A 249 -2.48 13.84 -32.28
N GLY A 250 -1.53 14.73 -32.57
CA GLY A 250 -1.71 15.90 -33.46
C GLY A 250 -1.99 17.18 -32.70
N ASP A 251 -1.80 18.32 -33.41
CA ASP A 251 -1.89 19.67 -32.79
C ASP A 251 -3.36 20.11 -32.52
N ASP A 252 -4.34 19.40 -33.05
CA ASP A 252 -5.77 19.64 -32.81
C ASP A 252 -6.29 19.02 -31.50
N THR A 253 -5.39 18.47 -30.67
CA THR A 253 -5.71 17.80 -29.41
C THR A 253 -6.02 18.82 -28.31
N GLY A 254 -7.14 18.66 -27.64
CA GLY A 254 -7.48 19.42 -26.43
C GLY A 254 -6.79 18.80 -25.19
N ILE A 255 -5.82 19.50 -24.59
CA ILE A 255 -5.03 18.97 -23.48
C ILE A 255 -5.58 19.46 -22.15
N TRP A 256 -6.10 18.54 -21.34
CA TRP A 256 -6.38 18.72 -19.93
C TRP A 256 -5.14 18.40 -19.11
N ILE A 257 -4.89 19.15 -18.05
CA ILE A 257 -3.72 18.95 -17.20
C ILE A 257 -4.17 18.81 -15.75
N ILE A 258 -3.68 17.76 -15.09
CA ILE A 258 -3.70 17.65 -13.62
C ILE A 258 -2.26 17.68 -13.16
N THR A 259 -1.92 18.62 -12.28
CA THR A 259 -0.56 18.79 -11.75
C THR A 259 -0.58 19.31 -10.32
N ILE A 260 0.61 19.46 -9.73
CA ILE A 260 0.87 20.13 -8.46
C ILE A 260 1.94 21.19 -8.67
N PRO A 261 2.11 22.19 -7.77
CA PRO A 261 3.08 23.27 -7.94
C PRO A 261 4.52 22.79 -8.17
N SER A 262 4.89 21.65 -7.57
CA SER A 262 6.22 21.02 -7.71
C SER A 262 6.09 19.52 -7.92
N PRO A 263 5.93 19.03 -9.15
CA PRO A 263 5.79 17.59 -9.43
C PRO A 263 7.04 16.81 -9.01
N HIS A 264 6.85 15.77 -8.17
CA HIS A 264 7.93 14.88 -7.73
C HIS A 264 7.39 13.53 -7.27
N ASN A 265 8.24 12.49 -7.28
CA ASN A 265 7.80 11.11 -7.10
C ASN A 265 7.24 10.78 -5.70
N ASP A 266 7.64 11.51 -4.65
CA ASP A 266 7.30 11.17 -3.26
C ASP A 266 6.38 12.22 -2.61
N PHE A 267 5.55 12.90 -3.41
CA PHE A 267 4.63 13.92 -2.90
C PHE A 267 3.43 13.34 -2.16
N LEU A 268 2.97 12.15 -2.59
CA LEU A 268 1.77 11.51 -2.06
C LEU A 268 2.12 10.75 -0.78
N ARG A 269 1.89 11.34 0.38
CA ARG A 269 2.36 10.83 1.67
C ARG A 269 1.25 10.39 2.62
N SER A 270 0.01 10.86 2.43
CA SER A 270 -1.11 10.56 3.31
C SER A 270 -2.35 10.06 2.57
N ARG A 271 -3.20 9.33 3.30
CA ARG A 271 -4.51 8.89 2.80
C ARG A 271 -5.44 10.05 2.46
N THR A 272 -5.31 11.16 3.18
CA THR A 272 -6.10 12.37 2.94
C THR A 272 -5.76 12.97 1.57
N GLN A 273 -4.47 13.09 1.25
CA GLN A 273 -4.03 13.55 -0.06
C GLN A 273 -4.54 12.66 -1.20
N LEU A 274 -4.47 11.32 -1.03
CA LEU A 274 -5.03 10.39 -2.02
C LEU A 274 -6.56 10.54 -2.18
N LYS A 275 -7.28 10.76 -1.09
CA LYS A 275 -8.73 10.99 -1.11
C LYS A 275 -9.10 12.28 -1.84
N GLU A 276 -8.34 13.33 -1.64
CA GLU A 276 -8.52 14.61 -2.36
C GLU A 276 -8.21 14.46 -3.85
N LEU A 277 -7.12 13.77 -4.19
CA LEU A 277 -6.78 13.46 -5.57
C LEU A 277 -7.88 12.64 -6.27
N ARG A 278 -8.45 11.67 -5.57
CA ARG A 278 -9.58 10.88 -6.08
C ARG A 278 -10.79 11.74 -6.43
N ARG A 279 -11.10 12.77 -5.59
CA ARG A 279 -12.16 13.73 -5.88
C ARG A 279 -11.83 14.58 -7.11
N CYS A 280 -10.56 15.01 -7.23
CA CYS A 280 -10.07 15.73 -8.39
C CYS A 280 -10.25 14.91 -9.68
N PHE A 281 -9.86 13.64 -9.68
CA PHE A 281 -10.05 12.75 -10.83
C PHE A 281 -11.52 12.62 -11.21
N ARG A 282 -12.42 12.42 -10.25
CA ARG A 282 -13.85 12.34 -10.54
C ARG A 282 -14.37 13.60 -11.22
N GLN A 283 -14.05 14.76 -10.66
CA GLN A 283 -14.47 16.03 -11.22
C GLN A 283 -13.93 16.26 -12.65
N VAL A 284 -12.67 15.86 -12.91
CA VAL A 284 -12.06 16.00 -14.24
C VAL A 284 -12.76 15.10 -15.26
N PHE A 285 -13.12 13.86 -14.93
CA PHE A 285 -13.90 13.00 -15.84
C PHE A 285 -15.24 13.62 -16.19
N ASP A 286 -15.97 14.16 -15.19
CA ASP A 286 -17.26 14.82 -15.41
C ASP A 286 -17.10 16.07 -16.30
N ASN A 287 -16.09 16.89 -16.05
CA ASN A 287 -15.82 18.12 -16.80
C ASN A 287 -15.40 17.82 -18.26
N ILE A 288 -14.55 16.80 -18.49
CA ILE A 288 -14.13 16.38 -19.82
C ILE A 288 -15.36 15.98 -20.65
N LYS A 289 -16.21 15.10 -20.10
CA LYS A 289 -17.41 14.65 -20.81
C LYS A 289 -18.39 15.80 -21.06
N SER A 290 -18.59 16.66 -20.08
CA SER A 290 -19.45 17.84 -20.20
C SER A 290 -18.98 18.79 -21.30
N LYS A 291 -17.67 19.05 -21.37
CA LYS A 291 -17.09 20.00 -22.33
C LYS A 291 -17.01 19.43 -23.75
N HIS A 292 -16.55 18.18 -23.88
CA HIS A 292 -16.21 17.61 -25.19
C HIS A 292 -17.32 16.76 -25.79
N GLY A 293 -18.27 16.26 -24.96
CA GLY A 293 -19.39 15.42 -25.38
C GLY A 293 -19.07 13.93 -25.37
N GLU A 294 -20.07 13.11 -25.70
CA GLU A 294 -19.97 11.64 -25.60
C GLU A 294 -19.13 11.00 -26.72
N ASP A 295 -18.95 11.69 -27.87
CA ASP A 295 -18.18 11.21 -29.02
C ASP A 295 -16.69 11.57 -28.93
N ALA A 296 -16.23 12.15 -27.82
CA ALA A 296 -14.83 12.51 -27.64
C ALA A 296 -13.98 11.27 -27.36
N GLU A 297 -12.79 11.25 -27.93
CA GLU A 297 -11.78 10.21 -27.76
C GLU A 297 -10.82 10.64 -26.64
N LEU A 298 -10.86 9.96 -25.48
CA LEU A 298 -10.05 10.29 -24.31
C LEU A 298 -8.74 9.48 -24.28
N HIS A 299 -7.62 10.19 -24.17
CA HIS A 299 -6.28 9.63 -24.18
C HIS A 299 -5.56 10.03 -22.86
N ILE A 300 -5.06 9.05 -22.11
CA ILE A 300 -4.44 9.24 -20.80
C ILE A 300 -2.92 9.17 -20.89
N PHE A 301 -2.25 10.22 -20.40
CA PHE A 301 -0.79 10.36 -20.33
C PHE A 301 -0.36 10.47 -18.86
N PRO A 302 -0.15 9.34 -18.18
CA PRO A 302 0.05 9.33 -16.75
C PRO A 302 1.51 9.55 -16.36
N ALA A 303 1.74 10.37 -15.35
CA ALA A 303 2.98 10.49 -14.59
C ALA A 303 2.61 10.75 -13.11
N MET A 304 2.27 9.68 -12.38
CA MET A 304 1.72 9.76 -11.03
C MET A 304 2.21 8.62 -10.13
N PRO A 305 2.08 8.73 -8.79
CA PRO A 305 2.41 7.65 -7.87
C PRO A 305 1.56 6.40 -8.08
N VAL A 306 2.06 5.24 -7.66
CA VAL A 306 1.38 3.95 -7.90
C VAL A 306 -0.02 3.90 -7.31
N ALA A 307 -0.24 4.40 -6.08
CA ALA A 307 -1.57 4.45 -5.48
C ALA A 307 -2.52 5.36 -6.24
N ALA A 308 -2.03 6.48 -6.76
CA ALA A 308 -2.81 7.41 -7.59
C ALA A 308 -3.25 6.75 -8.90
N ALA A 309 -2.38 5.96 -9.55
CA ALA A 309 -2.69 5.26 -10.79
C ALA A 309 -3.79 4.21 -10.59
N VAL A 310 -3.74 3.44 -9.50
CA VAL A 310 -4.82 2.50 -9.16
C VAL A 310 -6.12 3.24 -8.85
N GLU A 311 -6.07 4.31 -8.04
CA GLU A 311 -7.28 5.09 -7.70
C GLU A 311 -7.87 5.82 -8.92
N PHE A 312 -7.04 6.26 -9.86
CA PHE A 312 -7.52 6.81 -11.14
C PHE A 312 -8.41 5.81 -11.88
N GLY A 313 -7.94 4.57 -12.01
CA GLY A 313 -8.73 3.49 -12.63
C GLY A 313 -10.01 3.16 -11.83
N ARG A 314 -9.96 3.19 -10.49
CA ARG A 314 -11.12 2.92 -9.62
C ARG A 314 -12.20 3.99 -9.68
N VAL A 315 -11.83 5.22 -9.98
CA VAL A 315 -12.78 6.34 -10.07
C VAL A 315 -13.55 6.33 -11.39
N TRP A 316 -12.98 5.76 -12.44
CA TRP A 316 -13.62 5.67 -13.74
C TRP A 316 -14.86 4.79 -13.72
N MET A 317 -15.94 5.30 -14.31
CA MET A 317 -17.25 4.65 -14.38
C MET A 317 -17.59 4.29 -15.84
N PRO A 318 -17.49 3.00 -16.23
CA PRO A 318 -17.61 2.60 -17.65
C PRO A 318 -18.96 2.93 -18.30
N LYS A 319 -20.02 3.14 -17.50
CA LYS A 319 -21.35 3.52 -17.98
C LYS A 319 -21.59 5.02 -18.03
N ALA A 320 -20.79 5.80 -17.32
CA ALA A 320 -20.98 7.24 -17.17
C ALA A 320 -19.89 8.04 -17.88
N ASP A 321 -18.67 7.54 -17.90
CA ASP A 321 -17.51 8.24 -18.44
C ASP A 321 -17.18 7.83 -19.86
N LEU A 322 -16.33 8.62 -20.53
CA LEU A 322 -15.75 8.26 -21.81
C LEU A 322 -14.83 7.04 -21.66
N ALA A 323 -14.85 6.16 -22.64
CA ALA A 323 -13.80 5.16 -22.77
C ALA A 323 -12.46 5.86 -23.02
N PHE A 324 -11.38 5.29 -22.51
CA PHE A 324 -10.07 5.90 -22.67
C PHE A 324 -9.02 4.91 -23.20
N THR A 325 -8.01 5.48 -23.84
CA THR A 325 -6.79 4.79 -24.26
C THR A 325 -5.64 5.27 -23.37
N ILE A 326 -4.79 4.36 -22.91
CA ILE A 326 -3.66 4.70 -22.03
C ILE A 326 -2.36 4.65 -22.82
N TYR A 327 -1.50 5.61 -22.55
CA TYR A 327 -0.17 5.74 -23.15
C TYR A 327 0.89 5.52 -22.07
N GLU A 328 1.98 4.87 -22.44
CA GLU A 328 3.17 4.74 -21.61
C GLU A 328 4.35 5.44 -22.26
N GLN A 329 5.26 5.94 -21.43
CA GLN A 329 6.47 6.54 -21.93
C GLN A 329 7.58 5.51 -22.00
N ASN A 330 8.16 5.31 -23.18
CA ASN A 330 9.35 4.49 -23.34
C ASN A 330 10.41 5.22 -24.17
N ARG A 331 11.62 5.36 -23.60
CA ARG A 331 12.73 6.03 -24.30
C ARG A 331 13.17 5.27 -25.55
N ALA A 332 13.16 3.93 -25.51
CA ALA A 332 13.52 3.11 -26.66
C ALA A 332 12.55 3.27 -27.83
N LYS A 333 11.29 3.62 -27.54
CA LYS A 333 10.25 3.91 -28.57
C LYS A 333 10.17 5.39 -28.93
N GLY A 334 11.07 6.23 -28.43
CA GLY A 334 11.15 7.66 -28.75
C GLY A 334 10.11 8.54 -28.08
N GLY A 335 9.33 8.06 -27.13
CA GLY A 335 8.33 8.87 -26.47
C GLY A 335 7.14 8.10 -25.91
N PHE A 336 5.96 8.70 -26.02
CA PHE A 336 4.71 8.03 -25.66
C PHE A 336 4.24 7.09 -26.77
N PHE A 337 3.75 5.93 -26.38
CA PHE A 337 3.12 4.97 -27.28
C PHE A 337 1.86 4.39 -26.64
N LYS A 338 0.91 4.01 -27.46
CA LYS A 338 -0.35 3.41 -27.02
C LYS A 338 -0.09 2.01 -26.44
N THR A 339 -0.70 1.72 -25.27
CA THR A 339 -0.56 0.43 -24.58
C THR A 339 -1.89 -0.28 -24.39
N LEU A 340 -2.82 0.32 -23.67
CA LEU A 340 -4.11 -0.27 -23.29
C LEU A 340 -5.29 0.65 -23.68
#